data_53d67dc5fc9a72ccb5673de45c680d95
#
_entry.id   53d67dc5fc9a72ccb5673de45c680d95
#
_cell.length_a   1.000
_cell.length_b   1.000
_cell.length_c   1.000
_cell.angle_alpha   90.00
_cell.angle_beta   90.00
_cell.angle_gamma   90.00
#
_symmetry.space_group_name_H-M   'P 1'
#
loop_
_entity.id
_entity.type
_entity.pdbx_description
1 polymer ?
#
loop_
_entity_poly.entity_id
_entity_poly.type
_entity_poly.pdbx_seq_one_letter_code
_entity_poly.pdbx_strand_id
1 'polypeptide(L)'
;MKIAGYVFACLLLCPSAYSTTYYVDSTKGNDANPGTSMDSAWRSLAKVNSYKFAPGDSLLLRRGSVWREQLNFPSSGSSSALITIDAYGEGELPLISGADLLPAGCWKEGGTGDHVWQCAVSTQPNVVLFDGAKGHKKSSPDELSAPLDWFWGSNVLSIYSAENPAVSYGHPGIEVGARPSAINLTGISFVSLKNVTVSGANAIPYGEGAGIWAITVHLEGPTPGNLTISKVTVMNGAGDGIHIENADHCAVDSAQVHDNEGAGIELYHSNGKFPITSGSITNNQVHDNGFNGIFVVGCPRQERCRSLVYPEGLVVTGVKITGNTVHDNGAGIYLHETNNSLVSSNTAYANTNVSRRGEGYCVGLSGSSSNIVEKNNCYRARLSGIELSIDTGRPPFGSSDNIIRYNLVHDDGTHGIFTNYVPSQKNKILYNVIYNHPQGSCIMANYTGHEIYNNTCYNSKIGIHLYVSATTQKTGDISARNNLILRSSQYQVLIEGGVDGPFDFSNNLYFPDGRSAFSWKGTTMDFSAWRSASHLDENSLVADPKLESATPETTGDFALSPSSLAVGHGADLGSQNSLALSPALSWPAQMKFLEQEAGRWDIGAFRHVP
;
A
#
# COMPACT_ATOMS: atom_id res chain seq x y z
N MET A 1 14.78 -60.28 50.09
CA MET A 1 15.60 -59.05 50.05
C MET A 1 14.97 -58.19 48.96
N LYS A 2 14.18 -57.15 49.35
CA LYS A 2 13.54 -56.21 48.42
C LYS A 2 14.39 -54.97 48.36
N ILE A 3 14.97 -54.67 47.21
CA ILE A 3 15.73 -53.43 46.97
C ILE A 3 14.71 -52.37 46.48
N ALA A 4 14.50 -51.36 47.33
CA ALA A 4 13.71 -50.18 46.96
C ALA A 4 14.62 -49.21 46.17
N GLY A 5 14.30 -48.99 44.87
CA GLY A 5 14.94 -47.99 44.05
C GLY A 5 14.33 -46.62 44.30
N TYR A 6 15.08 -45.67 44.80
CA TYR A 6 14.70 -44.23 44.88
C TYR A 6 14.95 -43.59 43.52
N VAL A 7 13.87 -43.17 42.85
CA VAL A 7 13.96 -42.27 41.68
C VAL A 7 14.12 -40.84 42.19
N PHE A 8 15.27 -40.27 42.03
CA PHE A 8 15.54 -38.85 42.28
C PHE A 8 15.02 -38.06 41.06
N ALA A 9 13.85 -37.44 41.20
CA ALA A 9 13.37 -36.48 40.22
C ALA A 9 14.16 -35.19 40.37
N CYS A 10 15.11 -34.94 39.47
CA CYS A 10 15.81 -33.68 39.36
C CYS A 10 14.83 -32.63 38.73
N LEU A 11 14.17 -31.85 39.55
CA LEU A 11 13.46 -30.65 39.11
C LEU A 11 14.53 -29.66 38.58
N LEU A 12 14.68 -29.61 37.28
CA LEU A 12 15.36 -28.50 36.61
C LEU A 12 14.53 -27.24 36.83
N LEU A 13 14.84 -26.47 37.87
CA LEU A 13 14.44 -25.08 38.03
C LEU A 13 15.07 -24.32 36.85
N CYS A 14 14.32 -24.16 35.74
CA CYS A 14 14.66 -23.14 34.76
C CYS A 14 14.63 -21.79 35.48
N PRO A 15 15.73 -21.06 35.61
CA PRO A 15 15.68 -19.72 36.14
C PRO A 15 14.76 -18.89 35.25
N SER A 16 13.69 -18.37 35.82
CA SER A 16 12.89 -17.34 35.17
C SER A 16 13.85 -16.22 34.85
N ALA A 17 14.22 -16.05 33.61
CA ALA A 17 15.00 -14.89 33.18
C ALA A 17 14.12 -13.66 33.49
N TYR A 18 14.50 -12.89 34.49
CA TYR A 18 13.86 -11.60 34.79
C TYR A 18 14.14 -10.67 33.59
N SER A 19 13.10 -10.13 32.99
CA SER A 19 13.23 -9.10 31.97
C SER A 19 13.83 -7.85 32.58
N THR A 20 14.83 -7.25 31.97
CA THR A 20 15.48 -6.02 32.40
C THR A 20 15.05 -4.85 31.51
N THR A 21 14.83 -3.69 32.12
CA THR A 21 14.55 -2.45 31.40
C THR A 21 15.79 -1.59 31.34
N TYR A 22 16.20 -1.19 30.16
CA TYR A 22 17.32 -0.28 29.91
C TYR A 22 16.82 1.06 29.41
N TYR A 23 17.48 2.13 29.84
CA TYR A 23 17.14 3.51 29.56
C TYR A 23 18.25 4.19 28.78
N VAL A 24 17.89 5.00 27.78
CA VAL A 24 18.83 5.79 26.98
C VAL A 24 18.33 7.25 26.92
N ASP A 25 19.21 8.18 27.23
CA ASP A 25 18.96 9.63 27.25
C ASP A 25 20.14 10.34 26.57
N SER A 26 19.97 10.89 25.39
CA SER A 26 21.05 11.55 24.63
C SER A 26 21.60 12.78 25.29
N THR A 27 20.86 13.38 26.23
CA THR A 27 21.21 14.64 26.90
C THR A 27 21.88 14.40 28.26
N LYS A 28 21.28 13.55 29.11
CA LYS A 28 21.71 13.35 30.49
C LYS A 28 22.39 12.01 30.74
N GLY A 29 22.29 11.08 29.79
CA GLY A 29 22.87 9.75 29.93
C GLY A 29 24.40 9.73 29.92
N ASN A 30 24.95 8.61 30.37
CA ASN A 30 26.39 8.32 30.34
C ASN A 30 26.59 6.82 30.05
N ASP A 31 27.38 6.49 29.05
CA ASP A 31 27.59 5.11 28.61
C ASP A 31 28.40 4.24 29.61
N ALA A 32 28.99 4.85 30.62
CA ALA A 32 29.60 4.15 31.75
C ALA A 32 28.57 3.66 32.78
N ASN A 33 27.33 4.16 32.72
CA ASN A 33 26.25 3.75 33.60
C ASN A 33 25.77 2.32 33.33
N PRO A 34 25.10 1.67 34.29
CA PRO A 34 24.47 0.36 34.07
C PRO A 34 23.26 0.41 33.10
N GLY A 35 22.62 1.55 32.91
CA GLY A 35 21.47 1.75 32.05
C GLY A 35 20.14 1.28 32.62
N THR A 36 20.08 0.78 33.84
CA THR A 36 18.92 0.08 34.41
C THR A 36 17.92 0.97 35.16
N SER A 37 18.15 2.28 35.17
CA SER A 37 17.22 3.27 35.72
C SER A 37 17.28 4.56 34.89
N MET A 38 16.27 5.43 35.03
CA MET A 38 16.24 6.74 34.36
C MET A 38 17.41 7.63 34.78
N ASP A 39 17.83 7.56 36.02
CA ASP A 39 18.94 8.37 36.56
C ASP A 39 20.32 7.81 36.19
N SER A 40 20.37 6.55 35.76
CA SER A 40 21.59 5.87 35.30
C SER A 40 21.50 5.43 33.85
N ALA A 41 20.81 6.21 33.02
CA ALA A 41 20.61 5.93 31.60
C ALA A 41 21.94 5.93 30.83
N TRP A 42 22.01 5.15 29.76
CA TRP A 42 23.03 5.26 28.72
C TRP A 42 22.82 6.53 27.90
N ARG A 43 23.84 6.95 27.17
CA ARG A 43 23.77 8.15 26.33
C ARG A 43 23.59 7.86 24.85
N SER A 44 24.36 6.95 24.30
CA SER A 44 24.50 6.75 22.86
C SER A 44 23.81 5.48 22.37
N LEU A 45 23.42 5.48 21.09
CA LEU A 45 23.01 4.26 20.40
C LEU A 45 24.20 3.34 20.13
N ALA A 46 25.43 3.87 20.04
CA ALA A 46 26.64 3.06 19.98
C ALA A 46 26.75 2.12 21.18
N LYS A 47 26.39 2.59 22.39
CA LYS A 47 26.33 1.73 23.58
C LYS A 47 25.28 0.64 23.45
N VAL A 48 24.08 0.99 22.96
CA VAL A 48 22.99 0.04 22.69
C VAL A 48 23.46 -1.04 21.68
N ASN A 49 24.06 -0.62 20.57
CA ASN A 49 24.55 -1.50 19.50
C ASN A 49 25.59 -2.52 19.98
N SER A 50 26.33 -2.19 21.03
CA SER A 50 27.36 -3.07 21.61
C SER A 50 26.85 -3.99 22.72
N TYR A 51 25.58 -3.83 23.14
CA TYR A 51 25.01 -4.56 24.27
C TYR A 51 24.17 -5.76 23.80
N LYS A 52 24.26 -6.90 24.50
CA LYS A 52 23.46 -8.07 24.19
C LYS A 52 22.25 -8.16 25.12
N PHE A 53 21.06 -7.91 24.58
CA PHE A 53 19.80 -8.02 25.29
C PHE A 53 19.33 -9.48 25.39
N ALA A 54 18.67 -9.82 26.48
CA ALA A 54 17.99 -11.09 26.66
C ALA A 54 16.53 -11.01 26.13
N PRO A 55 15.93 -12.14 25.72
CA PRO A 55 14.50 -12.19 25.40
C PRO A 55 13.66 -11.66 26.59
N GLY A 56 12.72 -10.76 26.28
CA GLY A 56 11.87 -10.10 27.29
C GLY A 56 12.41 -8.75 27.79
N ASP A 57 13.64 -8.38 27.47
CA ASP A 57 14.19 -7.08 27.86
C ASP A 57 13.45 -5.93 27.17
N SER A 58 13.54 -4.75 27.77
CA SER A 58 13.00 -3.50 27.23
C SER A 58 14.10 -2.46 27.09
N LEU A 59 14.18 -1.80 25.96
CA LEU A 59 15.01 -0.63 25.69
C LEU A 59 14.10 0.59 25.60
N LEU A 60 14.26 1.53 26.49
CA LEU A 60 13.44 2.74 26.53
C LEU A 60 14.26 3.97 26.14
N LEU A 61 13.82 4.68 25.12
CA LEU A 61 14.43 5.89 24.58
C LEU A 61 13.71 7.11 25.17
N ARG A 62 14.46 8.09 25.69
CA ARG A 62 13.87 9.27 26.27
C ARG A 62 13.17 10.13 25.24
N ARG A 63 11.94 10.54 25.51
CA ARG A 63 11.23 11.55 24.74
C ARG A 63 12.00 12.89 24.74
N GLY A 64 11.99 13.59 23.62
CA GLY A 64 12.76 14.81 23.38
C GLY A 64 14.25 14.59 23.11
N SER A 65 14.74 13.36 23.15
CA SER A 65 16.11 13.03 22.73
C SER A 65 16.25 12.93 21.22
N VAL A 66 17.41 13.35 20.72
CA VAL A 66 17.79 13.23 19.31
C VAL A 66 19.11 12.46 19.23
N TRP A 67 19.14 11.41 18.44
CA TRP A 67 20.34 10.68 18.08
C TRP A 67 20.60 10.80 16.59
N ARG A 68 21.74 11.41 16.22
CA ARG A 68 22.29 11.37 14.84
C ARG A 68 23.25 10.21 14.73
N GLU A 69 22.70 9.06 15.00
CA GLU A 69 23.38 7.77 15.06
C GLU A 69 22.48 6.70 14.43
N GLN A 70 23.06 5.59 13.97
CA GLN A 70 22.29 4.44 13.54
C GLN A 70 22.03 3.48 14.70
N LEU A 71 20.80 3.07 14.88
CA LEU A 71 20.47 1.95 15.75
C LEU A 71 20.63 0.65 14.96
N ASN A 72 21.74 -0.06 15.17
CA ASN A 72 21.96 -1.43 14.71
C ASN A 72 21.59 -2.38 15.85
N PHE A 73 20.32 -2.75 15.95
CA PHE A 73 19.84 -3.49 17.11
C PHE A 73 20.43 -4.91 17.11
N PRO A 74 21.09 -5.36 18.24
CA PRO A 74 21.98 -6.51 18.19
C PRO A 74 21.34 -7.84 18.62
N SER A 75 20.07 -7.86 19.03
CA SER A 75 19.49 -9.01 19.74
C SER A 75 18.08 -9.34 19.30
N SER A 76 17.78 -10.62 19.21
CA SER A 76 16.42 -11.15 18.98
C SER A 76 15.77 -11.55 20.30
N GLY A 77 14.45 -11.36 20.36
CA GLY A 77 13.63 -11.95 21.41
C GLY A 77 13.35 -13.43 21.16
N SER A 78 12.28 -13.91 21.73
CA SER A 78 11.76 -15.27 21.49
C SER A 78 10.25 -15.24 21.31
N SER A 79 9.67 -16.34 20.84
CA SER A 79 8.21 -16.48 20.68
C SER A 79 7.43 -16.30 21.99
N SER A 80 8.05 -16.54 23.13
CA SER A 80 7.44 -16.36 24.45
C SER A 80 7.83 -15.05 25.14
N ALA A 81 8.86 -14.32 24.64
CA ALA A 81 9.39 -13.13 25.28
C ALA A 81 9.98 -12.18 24.24
N LEU A 82 9.16 -11.24 23.74
CA LEU A 82 9.59 -10.21 22.80
C LEU A 82 10.55 -9.23 23.48
N ILE A 83 11.53 -8.72 22.72
CA ILE A 83 12.26 -7.53 23.14
C ILE A 83 11.45 -6.31 22.71
N THR A 84 11.30 -5.33 23.60
CA THR A 84 10.56 -4.10 23.33
C THR A 84 11.50 -2.91 23.22
N ILE A 85 11.39 -2.15 22.14
CA ILE A 85 12.02 -0.83 21.96
C ILE A 85 10.91 0.20 21.98
N ASP A 86 10.92 1.11 22.96
CA ASP A 86 9.82 2.06 23.22
C ASP A 86 10.38 3.41 23.71
N ALA A 87 9.50 4.39 23.88
CA ALA A 87 9.81 5.68 24.48
C ALA A 87 9.42 5.74 25.97
N TYR A 88 10.10 6.60 26.72
CA TYR A 88 9.73 6.94 28.09
C TYR A 88 9.78 8.45 28.35
N GLY A 89 9.13 8.89 29.42
CA GLY A 89 9.05 10.29 29.81
C GLY A 89 7.96 11.05 29.04
N GLU A 90 8.04 12.36 29.09
CA GLU A 90 7.10 13.28 28.45
C GLU A 90 7.78 14.10 27.36
N GLY A 91 6.98 14.67 26.45
CA GLY A 91 7.42 15.48 25.31
C GLY A 91 7.37 14.76 23.99
N GLU A 92 8.05 15.31 22.98
CA GLU A 92 8.12 14.78 21.62
C GLU A 92 8.70 13.36 21.60
N LEU A 93 8.31 12.58 20.58
CA LEU A 93 8.88 11.26 20.40
C LEU A 93 10.41 11.33 20.23
N PRO A 94 11.16 10.33 20.71
CA PRO A 94 12.60 10.25 20.47
C PRO A 94 12.87 10.20 18.96
N LEU A 95 13.83 10.98 18.49
CA LEU A 95 14.25 11.05 17.08
C LEU A 95 15.55 10.29 16.86
N ILE A 96 15.53 9.33 15.95
CA ILE A 96 16.72 8.69 15.41
C ILE A 96 16.90 9.18 13.97
N SER A 97 17.99 9.92 13.70
CA SER A 97 18.28 10.52 12.41
C SER A 97 19.37 9.78 11.67
N GLY A 98 19.10 9.45 10.38
CA GLY A 98 20.10 8.99 9.43
C GLY A 98 20.99 10.11 8.87
N ALA A 99 20.70 11.37 9.20
CA ALA A 99 21.43 12.54 8.78
C ALA A 99 22.32 13.12 9.88
N ASP A 100 23.36 13.85 9.48
CA ASP A 100 24.25 14.60 10.36
C ASP A 100 24.03 16.09 10.22
N LEU A 101 24.06 16.80 11.34
CA LEU A 101 23.96 18.25 11.38
C LEU A 101 25.29 18.87 10.92
N LEU A 102 25.23 19.79 9.96
CA LEU A 102 26.40 20.51 9.50
C LEU A 102 26.79 21.60 10.51
N PRO A 103 28.12 21.82 10.74
CA PRO A 103 28.58 22.90 11.60
C PRO A 103 28.15 24.27 11.04
N ALA A 104 27.60 25.13 11.89
CA ALA A 104 27.19 26.48 11.50
C ALA A 104 28.32 27.31 10.82
N GLY A 105 29.57 27.09 11.21
CA GLY A 105 30.75 27.78 10.66
C GLY A 105 31.29 27.18 9.36
N CYS A 106 30.70 26.15 8.77
CA CYS A 106 31.21 25.56 7.52
C CYS A 106 30.88 26.37 6.26
N TRP A 107 29.89 27.25 6.33
CA TRP A 107 29.35 27.95 5.18
C TRP A 107 30.24 29.07 4.66
N LYS A 108 30.51 29.05 3.39
CA LYS A 108 31.22 30.10 2.65
C LYS A 108 30.37 30.49 1.47
N GLU A 109 30.23 31.79 1.27
CA GLU A 109 29.62 32.30 0.05
C GLU A 109 30.54 31.99 -1.13
N GLY A 110 30.01 31.46 -2.21
CA GLY A 110 30.77 31.06 -3.38
C GLY A 110 29.97 30.12 -4.26
N GLY A 111 30.32 30.06 -5.55
CA GLY A 111 29.65 29.29 -6.57
C GLY A 111 29.35 30.10 -7.81
N THR A 112 28.56 29.58 -8.75
CA THR A 112 28.25 30.17 -10.04
C THR A 112 27.07 31.16 -10.02
N GLY A 113 26.48 31.46 -8.86
CA GLY A 113 25.32 32.33 -8.73
C GLY A 113 25.31 33.17 -7.45
N ASP A 114 24.50 34.23 -7.45
CA ASP A 114 24.23 35.01 -6.25
C ASP A 114 23.50 34.18 -5.21
N HIS A 115 23.79 34.39 -3.94
CA HIS A 115 23.16 33.64 -2.82
C HIS A 115 23.46 32.14 -2.78
N VAL A 116 24.54 31.69 -3.43
CA VAL A 116 24.99 30.29 -3.34
C VAL A 116 26.01 30.16 -2.20
N TRP A 117 25.74 29.23 -1.30
CA TRP A 117 26.58 28.93 -0.15
C TRP A 117 27.12 27.52 -0.25
N GLN A 118 28.36 27.32 0.18
CA GLN A 118 29.07 26.04 0.08
C GLN A 118 29.60 25.58 1.42
N CYS A 119 29.48 24.26 1.66
CA CYS A 119 30.08 23.57 2.79
C CYS A 119 30.74 22.28 2.33
N ALA A 120 31.91 21.95 2.84
CA ALA A 120 32.59 20.69 2.52
C ALA A 120 31.83 19.49 3.12
N VAL A 121 31.43 18.56 2.27
CA VAL A 121 30.70 17.33 2.65
C VAL A 121 31.31 16.17 1.85
N SER A 122 32.10 15.34 2.50
CA SER A 122 32.88 14.28 1.87
C SER A 122 32.04 13.08 1.40
N THR A 123 30.94 12.80 2.06
CA THR A 123 30.01 11.71 1.68
C THR A 123 28.85 12.30 0.89
N GLN A 124 28.54 11.71 -0.27
CA GLN A 124 27.42 12.14 -1.09
C GLN A 124 26.09 12.01 -0.33
N PRO A 125 25.38 13.11 -0.06
CA PRO A 125 24.04 13.02 0.47
C PRO A 125 23.05 12.71 -0.66
N ASN A 126 22.07 11.87 -0.36
CA ASN A 126 20.90 11.68 -1.21
C ASN A 126 19.70 12.49 -0.69
N VAL A 127 19.78 12.94 0.56
CA VAL A 127 18.82 13.85 1.17
C VAL A 127 19.55 14.95 1.94
N VAL A 128 19.00 16.17 1.89
CA VAL A 128 19.41 17.30 2.70
C VAL A 128 18.16 17.89 3.35
N LEU A 129 18.24 18.16 4.65
CA LEU A 129 17.14 18.71 5.43
C LEU A 129 17.51 20.13 5.89
N PHE A 130 16.56 21.04 5.79
CA PHE A 130 16.68 22.45 6.19
C PHE A 130 15.67 22.69 7.32
N ASP A 131 16.15 22.77 8.55
CA ASP A 131 15.30 22.82 9.77
C ASP A 131 14.24 21.71 9.78
N GLY A 132 14.63 20.51 9.35
CA GLY A 132 13.77 19.33 9.26
C GLY A 132 12.93 19.24 7.97
N ALA A 133 12.84 20.28 7.16
CA ALA A 133 12.18 20.24 5.88
C ALA A 133 13.10 19.64 4.80
N LYS A 134 12.57 18.77 3.95
CA LYS A 134 13.32 18.13 2.88
C LYS A 134 13.65 19.11 1.76
N GLY A 135 14.93 19.15 1.36
CA GLY A 135 15.43 19.99 0.30
C GLY A 135 15.22 19.43 -1.11
N HIS A 136 15.31 20.32 -2.10
CA HIS A 136 15.14 20.01 -3.52
C HIS A 136 16.49 19.79 -4.19
N LYS A 137 16.81 18.55 -4.50
CA LYS A 137 18.05 18.19 -5.19
C LYS A 137 18.05 18.69 -6.63
N LYS A 138 19.10 19.43 -7.02
CA LYS A 138 19.32 19.90 -8.39
C LYS A 138 20.35 19.04 -9.11
N SER A 139 20.35 19.09 -10.44
CA SER A 139 21.30 18.35 -11.28
C SER A 139 22.61 19.11 -11.50
N SER A 140 22.61 20.43 -11.32
CA SER A 140 23.80 21.29 -11.39
C SER A 140 23.73 22.45 -10.40
N PRO A 141 24.87 23.07 -10.05
CA PRO A 141 24.88 24.25 -9.19
C PRO A 141 24.21 25.47 -9.82
N ASP A 142 24.12 25.54 -11.14
CA ASP A 142 23.49 26.65 -11.87
C ASP A 142 21.96 26.65 -11.76
N GLU A 143 21.38 25.56 -11.29
CA GLU A 143 19.93 25.43 -11.04
C GLU A 143 19.51 25.90 -9.65
N LEU A 144 20.44 26.29 -8.79
CA LEU A 144 20.16 26.77 -7.44
C LEU A 144 19.55 28.19 -7.51
N SER A 145 18.26 28.31 -7.27
CA SER A 145 17.51 29.56 -7.50
C SER A 145 16.46 29.87 -6.41
N ALA A 146 16.17 28.94 -5.52
CA ALA A 146 15.13 29.09 -4.52
C ALA A 146 15.55 28.45 -3.17
N PRO A 147 14.95 28.88 -2.05
CA PRO A 147 15.14 28.23 -0.76
C PRO A 147 14.92 26.72 -0.84
N LEU A 148 15.72 25.97 -0.09
CA LEU A 148 15.76 24.50 -0.04
C LEU A 148 16.42 23.84 -1.27
N ASP A 149 16.79 24.59 -2.31
CA ASP A 149 17.55 24.03 -3.43
C ASP A 149 18.98 23.66 -3.00
N TRP A 150 19.42 22.48 -3.41
CA TRP A 150 20.75 21.99 -3.11
C TRP A 150 21.34 21.14 -4.24
N PHE A 151 22.66 21.19 -4.35
CA PHE A 151 23.47 20.37 -5.24
C PHE A 151 24.70 19.86 -4.50
N TRP A 152 25.12 18.64 -4.77
CA TRP A 152 26.36 18.09 -4.27
C TRP A 152 27.23 17.61 -5.43
N GLY A 153 28.48 18.04 -5.42
CA GLY A 153 29.49 17.61 -6.36
C GLY A 153 30.89 17.92 -5.85
N SER A 154 31.89 17.11 -6.23
CA SER A 154 33.28 17.30 -5.83
C SER A 154 33.51 17.45 -4.31
N ASN A 155 32.77 16.71 -3.51
CA ASN A 155 32.79 16.78 -2.03
C ASN A 155 32.34 18.12 -1.44
N VAL A 156 31.54 18.87 -2.17
CA VAL A 156 30.99 20.16 -1.75
C VAL A 156 29.45 20.11 -1.86
N LEU A 157 28.78 20.46 -0.79
CA LEU A 157 27.36 20.78 -0.81
C LEU A 157 27.20 22.25 -1.13
N SER A 158 26.48 22.58 -2.19
CA SER A 158 26.06 23.92 -2.57
C SER A 158 24.57 24.07 -2.34
N ILE A 159 24.14 25.16 -1.72
CA ILE A 159 22.73 25.47 -1.47
C ILE A 159 22.41 26.91 -1.87
N TYR A 160 21.13 27.17 -2.14
CA TYR A 160 20.63 28.54 -2.25
C TYR A 160 20.16 29.02 -0.87
N SER A 161 20.64 30.19 -0.45
CA SER A 161 20.14 30.90 0.72
C SER A 161 20.40 32.42 0.57
N ALA A 162 19.37 33.24 0.79
CA ALA A 162 19.44 34.68 0.67
C ALA A 162 20.45 35.29 1.67
N GLU A 163 20.68 34.66 2.79
CA GLU A 163 21.63 35.02 3.84
C GLU A 163 22.49 33.82 4.22
N ASN A 164 23.48 34.03 5.08
CA ASN A 164 24.28 32.93 5.61
C ASN A 164 23.39 31.81 6.14
N PRO A 165 23.51 30.56 5.66
CA PRO A 165 22.66 29.45 6.08
C PRO A 165 22.61 29.21 7.58
N ALA A 166 23.68 29.55 8.31
CA ALA A 166 23.69 29.47 9.77
C ALA A 166 22.75 30.49 10.45
N VAL A 167 22.33 31.54 9.72
CA VAL A 167 21.35 32.52 10.19
C VAL A 167 19.95 32.14 9.72
N SER A 168 19.82 31.72 8.45
CA SER A 168 18.53 31.36 7.84
C SER A 168 17.96 30.06 8.39
N TYR A 169 18.83 29.12 8.77
CA TYR A 169 18.47 27.77 9.25
C TYR A 169 19.22 27.49 10.57
N GLY A 170 18.51 27.52 11.67
CA GLY A 170 19.13 27.39 13.00
C GLY A 170 18.41 26.43 13.96
N HIS A 171 17.30 25.79 13.53
CA HIS A 171 16.48 24.98 14.42
C HIS A 171 16.01 23.65 13.76
N PRO A 172 16.85 22.62 13.65
CA PRO A 172 18.21 22.45 14.18
C PRO A 172 19.33 22.97 13.27
N GLY A 173 19.05 23.40 12.02
CA GLY A 173 20.01 23.77 11.02
C GLY A 173 19.92 22.88 9.77
N ILE A 174 21.02 22.82 9.01
CA ILE A 174 21.07 21.99 7.80
C ILE A 174 21.68 20.63 8.14
N GLU A 175 20.95 19.57 7.83
CA GLU A 175 21.38 18.19 8.04
C GLU A 175 21.56 17.49 6.69
N VAL A 176 22.57 16.64 6.58
CA VAL A 176 22.88 15.87 5.38
C VAL A 176 22.75 14.38 5.66
N GLY A 177 22.08 13.66 4.80
CA GLY A 177 21.99 12.21 4.89
C GLY A 177 23.39 11.57 4.91
N ALA A 178 23.65 10.75 5.93
CA ALA A 178 24.95 10.17 6.20
C ALA A 178 24.91 8.62 6.33
N ARG A 179 23.78 8.07 6.77
CA ARG A 179 23.60 6.64 7.02
C ARG A 179 22.52 6.06 6.13
N PRO A 180 22.76 4.89 5.50
CA PRO A 180 21.75 4.25 4.64
C PRO A 180 20.43 3.98 5.37
N SER A 181 20.50 3.65 6.66
CA SER A 181 19.34 3.44 7.51
C SER A 181 19.50 4.16 8.84
N ALA A 182 18.44 4.65 9.42
CA ALA A 182 18.46 5.17 10.78
C ALA A 182 18.29 4.04 11.80
N ILE A 183 17.41 3.08 11.53
CA ILE A 183 17.24 1.86 12.32
C ILE A 183 17.48 0.64 11.42
N ASN A 184 18.34 -0.25 11.85
CA ASN A 184 18.67 -1.51 11.18
C ASN A 184 18.33 -2.70 12.10
N LEU A 185 17.39 -3.52 11.65
CA LEU A 185 16.91 -4.73 12.32
C LEU A 185 17.29 -6.00 11.50
N THR A 186 18.33 -5.94 10.69
CA THR A 186 18.76 -7.07 9.85
C THR A 186 19.11 -8.29 10.69
N GLY A 187 18.49 -9.44 10.37
CA GLY A 187 18.68 -10.71 11.09
C GLY A 187 17.97 -10.77 12.45
N ILE A 188 17.16 -9.80 12.80
CA ILE A 188 16.48 -9.67 14.09
C ILE A 188 15.07 -10.23 14.00
N SER A 189 14.63 -10.89 15.06
CA SER A 189 13.29 -11.49 15.19
C SER A 189 12.71 -11.26 16.57
N PHE A 190 11.38 -11.31 16.69
CA PHE A 190 10.68 -11.17 17.95
C PHE A 190 10.98 -9.86 18.67
N VAL A 191 10.91 -8.75 17.92
CA VAL A 191 11.12 -7.38 18.43
C VAL A 191 9.87 -6.53 18.18
N SER A 192 9.49 -5.76 19.17
CA SER A 192 8.46 -4.73 19.10
C SER A 192 9.12 -3.36 19.17
N LEU A 193 9.07 -2.59 18.06
CA LEU A 193 9.54 -1.21 17.95
C LEU A 193 8.34 -0.27 17.94
N LYS A 194 8.29 0.69 18.86
CA LYS A 194 7.17 1.63 18.89
C LYS A 194 7.54 3.00 19.48
N ASN A 195 6.69 3.98 19.17
CA ASN A 195 6.80 5.35 19.71
C ASN A 195 8.16 6.01 19.41
N VAL A 196 8.66 5.93 18.18
CA VAL A 196 9.93 6.51 17.73
C VAL A 196 9.70 7.30 16.44
N THR A 197 10.34 8.44 16.32
CA THR A 197 10.47 9.18 15.06
C THR A 197 11.78 8.83 14.37
N VAL A 198 11.73 8.61 13.07
CA VAL A 198 12.87 8.27 12.20
C VAL A 198 12.92 9.24 11.05
N SER A 199 14.08 9.83 10.75
CA SER A 199 14.22 10.80 9.66
C SER A 199 15.59 10.73 8.96
N GLY A 200 15.66 11.21 7.73
CA GLY A 200 16.91 11.53 7.04
C GLY A 200 17.80 10.34 6.68
N ALA A 201 17.25 9.15 6.49
CA ALA A 201 18.01 8.01 5.99
C ALA A 201 18.54 8.28 4.57
N ASN A 202 19.83 7.99 4.33
CA ASN A 202 20.57 8.31 3.11
C ASN A 202 20.58 7.18 2.08
N ALA A 203 19.60 6.27 2.14
CA ALA A 203 19.45 5.20 1.15
C ALA A 203 19.22 5.77 -0.26
N ILE A 204 19.24 4.93 -1.24
CA ILE A 204 18.75 5.23 -2.59
C ILE A 204 17.52 4.36 -2.86
N PRO A 205 16.51 4.85 -3.58
CA PRO A 205 15.36 4.04 -3.97
C PRO A 205 15.82 2.76 -4.69
N TYR A 206 15.26 1.64 -4.30
CA TYR A 206 15.65 0.30 -4.78
C TYR A 206 17.11 -0.11 -4.45
N GLY A 207 17.78 0.60 -3.53
CA GLY A 207 19.09 0.27 -3.00
C GLY A 207 19.00 -0.27 -1.57
N GLU A 208 20.17 -0.52 -0.98
CA GLU A 208 20.25 -0.89 0.43
C GLU A 208 19.94 0.29 1.33
N GLY A 209 19.13 0.06 2.36
CA GLY A 209 18.79 1.02 3.38
C GLY A 209 17.39 1.61 3.24
N ALA A 210 16.83 1.99 4.35
CA ALA A 210 15.53 2.65 4.51
C ALA A 210 15.50 3.43 5.82
N GLY A 211 14.42 4.16 6.12
CA GLY A 211 14.20 4.71 7.45
C GLY A 211 14.32 3.62 8.51
N ILE A 212 13.51 2.58 8.36
CA ILE A 212 13.61 1.33 9.13
C ILE A 212 13.89 0.20 8.15
N TRP A 213 15.00 -0.47 8.32
CA TRP A 213 15.50 -1.53 7.45
C TRP A 213 15.56 -2.86 8.20
N ALA A 214 14.79 -3.83 7.73
CA ALA A 214 14.74 -5.16 8.33
C ALA A 214 14.87 -6.23 7.26
N ILE A 215 16.05 -6.75 7.05
CA ILE A 215 16.31 -7.86 6.12
C ILE A 215 16.69 -9.12 6.87
N THR A 216 16.20 -10.23 6.41
CA THR A 216 16.71 -11.53 6.78
C THR A 216 17.73 -12.05 5.77
N VAL A 217 18.98 -12.06 6.19
CA VAL A 217 20.10 -12.54 5.36
C VAL A 217 20.61 -13.93 5.77
N HIS A 218 20.03 -14.61 6.75
CA HIS A 218 20.65 -15.80 7.32
C HIS A 218 20.32 -17.10 6.59
N LEU A 219 21.39 -17.89 6.39
CA LEU A 219 21.41 -19.14 5.64
C LEU A 219 21.02 -20.37 6.46
N GLU A 220 20.98 -20.28 7.80
CA GLU A 220 20.67 -21.39 8.72
C GLU A 220 20.03 -20.87 10.00
N GLY A 221 18.78 -21.29 10.30
CA GLY A 221 18.06 -20.92 11.50
C GLY A 221 16.53 -20.94 11.33
N PRO A 222 15.76 -20.73 12.41
CA PRO A 222 14.31 -20.62 12.32
C PRO A 222 13.93 -19.41 11.45
N THR A 223 12.78 -19.49 10.76
CA THR A 223 12.24 -18.43 9.91
C THR A 223 12.26 -17.11 10.67
N PRO A 224 13.00 -16.11 10.22
CA PRO A 224 13.04 -14.81 10.88
C PRO A 224 11.71 -14.08 10.66
N GLY A 225 11.43 -13.15 11.53
CA GLY A 225 10.20 -12.39 11.46
C GLY A 225 9.65 -12.09 12.86
N ASN A 226 8.32 -11.99 12.94
CA ASN A 226 7.64 -11.58 14.17
C ASN A 226 8.15 -10.21 14.66
N LEU A 227 8.34 -9.27 13.71
CA LEU A 227 8.61 -7.88 13.99
C LEU A 227 7.29 -7.11 14.09
N THR A 228 7.13 -6.33 15.14
CA THR A 228 6.03 -5.39 15.26
C THR A 228 6.57 -3.97 15.26
N ILE A 229 6.20 -3.19 14.25
CA ILE A 229 6.56 -1.78 14.13
C ILE A 229 5.27 -0.99 14.27
N SER A 230 5.14 -0.20 15.34
CA SER A 230 3.87 0.48 15.58
C SER A 230 4.03 1.89 16.15
N LYS A 231 3.08 2.78 15.82
CA LYS A 231 3.08 4.16 16.32
C LYS A 231 4.42 4.87 16.10
N VAL A 232 5.04 4.62 14.97
CA VAL A 232 6.28 5.28 14.54
C VAL A 232 5.96 6.36 13.50
N THR A 233 6.80 7.39 13.46
CA THR A 233 6.83 8.32 12.32
C THR A 233 8.11 8.08 11.54
N VAL A 234 8.02 7.85 10.23
CA VAL A 234 9.18 7.62 9.37
C VAL A 234 9.11 8.55 8.17
N MET A 235 10.06 9.47 8.08
CA MET A 235 9.96 10.56 7.11
C MET A 235 11.30 11.01 6.53
N ASN A 236 11.23 11.74 5.41
CA ASN A 236 12.36 12.44 4.80
C ASN A 236 13.54 11.53 4.43
N GLY A 237 13.28 10.26 4.15
CA GLY A 237 14.30 9.32 3.67
C GLY A 237 14.57 9.48 2.17
N ALA A 238 15.78 9.19 1.73
CA ALA A 238 16.14 9.12 0.31
C ALA A 238 15.80 7.76 -0.33
N GLY A 239 15.39 6.77 0.45
CA GLY A 239 14.90 5.46 0.04
C GLY A 239 13.48 5.20 0.55
N ASP A 240 13.18 3.94 0.86
CA ASP A 240 11.90 3.55 1.44
C ASP A 240 11.76 4.05 2.89
N GLY A 241 10.52 4.24 3.33
CA GLY A 241 10.24 4.56 4.74
C GLY A 241 10.50 3.35 5.63
N ILE A 242 9.72 2.30 5.48
CA ILE A 242 9.84 1.02 6.19
C ILE A 242 10.00 -0.08 5.16
N HIS A 243 11.13 -0.80 5.21
CA HIS A 243 11.42 -1.92 4.34
C HIS A 243 11.63 -3.19 5.15
N ILE A 244 10.79 -4.19 4.92
CA ILE A 244 10.86 -5.51 5.56
C ILE A 244 11.05 -6.56 4.48
N GLU A 245 12.16 -7.30 4.53
CA GLU A 245 12.51 -8.26 3.49
C GLU A 245 12.73 -9.66 4.06
N ASN A 246 12.12 -10.67 3.41
CA ASN A 246 12.23 -12.09 3.76
C ASN A 246 11.93 -12.41 5.24
N ALA A 247 11.02 -11.65 5.85
CA ALA A 247 10.66 -11.79 7.25
C ALA A 247 9.15 -12.06 7.38
N ASP A 248 8.80 -13.21 7.95
CA ASP A 248 7.42 -13.67 8.08
C ASP A 248 6.75 -13.15 9.37
N HIS A 249 5.42 -13.13 9.41
CA HIS A 249 4.63 -12.69 10.57
C HIS A 249 4.98 -11.28 11.07
N CYS A 250 5.29 -10.35 10.16
CA CYS A 250 5.60 -8.98 10.52
C CYS A 250 4.34 -8.10 10.51
N ALA A 251 4.31 -7.12 11.40
CA ALA A 251 3.22 -6.17 11.53
C ALA A 251 3.72 -4.73 11.49
N VAL A 252 3.06 -3.88 10.69
CA VAL A 252 3.20 -2.41 10.73
C VAL A 252 1.84 -1.83 11.05
N ASP A 253 1.72 -1.19 12.22
CA ASP A 253 0.44 -0.68 12.71
C ASP A 253 0.51 0.75 13.22
N SER A 254 -0.49 1.56 12.88
CA SER A 254 -0.63 2.93 13.39
C SER A 254 0.62 3.81 13.15
N ALA A 255 1.35 3.58 12.07
CA ALA A 255 2.51 4.36 11.67
C ALA A 255 2.11 5.55 10.78
N GLN A 256 2.92 6.62 10.84
CA GLN A 256 2.91 7.73 9.89
C GLN A 256 4.17 7.61 9.03
N VAL A 257 4.01 7.43 7.71
CA VAL A 257 5.15 7.19 6.80
C VAL A 257 5.02 8.13 5.61
N HIS A 258 5.89 9.13 5.53
CA HIS A 258 5.71 10.19 4.54
C HIS A 258 7.03 10.85 4.09
N ASP A 259 6.98 11.57 2.96
CA ASP A 259 8.11 12.32 2.39
C ASP A 259 9.37 11.47 2.12
N ASN A 260 9.23 10.16 1.92
CA ASN A 260 10.33 9.29 1.53
C ASN A 260 10.40 9.19 0.00
N GLU A 261 11.61 9.07 -0.58
CA GLU A 261 11.79 9.00 -2.04
C GLU A 261 11.41 7.64 -2.64
N GLY A 262 11.39 6.59 -1.83
CA GLY A 262 10.98 5.25 -2.20
C GLY A 262 9.53 4.94 -1.87
N ALA A 263 9.23 3.68 -1.58
CA ALA A 263 7.94 3.25 -1.06
C ALA A 263 7.75 3.72 0.39
N GLY A 264 6.50 3.98 0.79
CA GLY A 264 6.22 4.27 2.19
C GLY A 264 6.49 3.04 3.06
N ILE A 265 5.77 1.94 2.81
CA ILE A 265 5.95 0.66 3.49
C ILE A 265 6.13 -0.43 2.42
N GLU A 266 7.26 -1.12 2.45
CA GLU A 266 7.53 -2.25 1.55
C GLU A 266 7.67 -3.55 2.34
N LEU A 267 6.94 -4.58 1.91
CA LEU A 267 7.12 -5.96 2.34
C LEU A 267 7.59 -6.79 1.15
N TYR A 268 8.85 -7.24 1.17
CA TYR A 268 9.52 -7.80 0.01
C TYR A 268 10.01 -9.23 0.25
N HIS A 269 9.69 -10.13 -0.68
CA HIS A 269 10.18 -11.51 -0.70
C HIS A 269 11.19 -11.70 -1.83
N SER A 270 12.47 -11.66 -1.51
CA SER A 270 13.57 -11.71 -2.50
C SER A 270 14.27 -13.07 -2.60
N ASN A 271 14.04 -14.00 -1.65
CA ASN A 271 14.68 -15.30 -1.67
C ASN A 271 13.75 -16.44 -1.23
N GLY A 272 13.89 -17.63 -1.82
CA GLY A 272 13.01 -18.78 -1.59
C GLY A 272 13.22 -19.53 -0.27
N LYS A 273 14.16 -19.11 0.58
CA LYS A 273 14.44 -19.80 1.85
C LYS A 273 13.50 -19.37 2.97
N PHE A 274 13.03 -18.14 2.92
CA PHE A 274 12.20 -17.53 3.97
C PHE A 274 10.92 -16.96 3.36
N PRO A 275 9.93 -17.82 3.06
CA PRO A 275 8.68 -17.36 2.47
C PRO A 275 7.94 -16.42 3.42
N ILE A 276 7.31 -15.41 2.87
CA ILE A 276 6.36 -14.57 3.59
C ILE A 276 4.99 -15.21 3.42
N THR A 277 4.48 -15.81 4.48
CA THR A 277 3.21 -16.52 4.51
C THR A 277 2.14 -15.79 5.32
N SER A 278 2.54 -14.75 6.05
CA SER A 278 1.67 -13.92 6.85
C SER A 278 2.31 -12.55 7.11
N GLY A 279 1.49 -11.53 7.12
CA GLY A 279 1.88 -10.17 7.48
C GLY A 279 0.67 -9.28 7.69
N SER A 280 0.85 -8.15 8.38
CA SER A 280 -0.20 -7.17 8.55
C SER A 280 0.30 -5.75 8.43
N ILE A 281 -0.41 -4.93 7.66
CA ILE A 281 -0.16 -3.49 7.50
C ILE A 281 -1.49 -2.81 7.81
N THR A 282 -1.60 -2.22 9.01
CA THR A 282 -2.91 -1.82 9.54
C THR A 282 -2.91 -0.39 10.09
N ASN A 283 -3.99 0.34 9.84
CA ASN A 283 -4.25 1.67 10.44
C ASN A 283 -3.14 2.71 10.22
N ASN A 284 -2.36 2.60 9.16
CA ASN A 284 -1.27 3.51 8.87
C ASN A 284 -1.73 4.72 8.06
N GLN A 285 -1.05 5.85 8.23
CA GLN A 285 -1.12 7.03 7.38
C GLN A 285 0.13 7.05 6.50
N VAL A 286 -0.05 6.87 5.18
CA VAL A 286 1.08 6.71 4.26
C VAL A 286 0.89 7.68 3.09
N HIS A 287 1.73 8.73 3.02
CA HIS A 287 1.51 9.80 2.05
C HIS A 287 2.80 10.49 1.61
N ASP A 288 2.73 11.22 0.49
CA ASP A 288 3.84 12.00 -0.07
C ASP A 288 5.13 11.19 -0.26
N ASN A 289 5.02 9.89 -0.54
CA ASN A 289 6.18 9.06 -0.86
C ASN A 289 6.39 9.02 -2.38
N GLY A 290 7.64 8.96 -2.80
CA GLY A 290 8.03 9.06 -4.21
C GLY A 290 7.68 7.85 -5.07
N PHE A 291 7.30 6.72 -4.46
CA PHE A 291 6.87 5.51 -5.14
C PHE A 291 5.51 5.02 -4.62
N ASN A 292 5.31 3.74 -4.36
CA ASN A 292 4.05 3.23 -3.84
C ASN A 292 3.86 3.60 -2.36
N GLY A 293 2.65 3.89 -1.95
CA GLY A 293 2.36 4.09 -0.52
C GLY A 293 2.62 2.81 0.26
N ILE A 294 1.92 1.73 -0.10
CA ILE A 294 2.12 0.38 0.45
C ILE A 294 2.45 -0.56 -0.70
N PHE A 295 3.58 -1.24 -0.62
CA PHE A 295 4.04 -2.17 -1.62
C PHE A 295 4.32 -3.55 -1.02
N VAL A 296 3.58 -4.56 -1.47
CA VAL A 296 3.82 -5.96 -1.11
C VAL A 296 4.27 -6.70 -2.35
N VAL A 297 5.48 -7.22 -2.33
CA VAL A 297 6.12 -7.70 -3.55
C VAL A 297 6.80 -9.05 -3.35
N GLY A 298 6.37 -10.01 -4.14
CA GLY A 298 7.13 -11.22 -4.44
C GLY A 298 8.24 -10.91 -5.45
N CYS A 299 9.15 -11.83 -5.62
CA CYS A 299 10.22 -11.66 -6.59
C CYS A 299 9.84 -12.26 -7.94
N PRO A 300 9.66 -11.45 -8.98
CA PRO A 300 9.42 -11.95 -10.32
C PRO A 300 10.63 -12.74 -10.83
N ARG A 301 10.34 -13.80 -11.57
CA ARG A 301 11.30 -14.83 -12.02
C ARG A 301 12.59 -14.34 -12.68
N GLN A 302 12.76 -13.09 -13.05
CA GLN A 302 13.95 -12.66 -13.83
C GLN A 302 14.54 -11.27 -13.55
N GLU A 303 13.92 -10.35 -12.82
CA GLU A 303 14.45 -8.97 -12.83
C GLU A 303 15.24 -8.56 -11.59
N ARG A 304 14.78 -8.86 -10.39
CA ARG A 304 15.48 -8.51 -9.15
C ARG A 304 16.17 -9.72 -8.49
N CYS A 305 15.65 -10.93 -8.70
CA CYS A 305 16.20 -12.17 -8.15
C CYS A 305 17.21 -12.85 -9.08
N ARG A 306 18.03 -12.10 -9.79
CA ARG A 306 18.95 -12.58 -10.84
C ARG A 306 19.97 -13.64 -10.42
N SER A 307 20.17 -13.83 -9.13
CA SER A 307 21.15 -14.81 -8.61
C SER A 307 20.54 -16.17 -8.26
N LEU A 308 19.22 -16.31 -8.25
CA LEU A 308 18.56 -17.53 -7.81
C LEU A 308 17.53 -17.99 -8.86
N VAL A 309 17.77 -19.16 -9.43
CA VAL A 309 16.84 -19.77 -10.39
C VAL A 309 15.72 -20.44 -9.59
N TYR A 310 14.64 -19.71 -9.31
CA TYR A 310 13.40 -20.30 -8.83
C TYR A 310 12.41 -20.41 -10.01
N PRO A 311 12.14 -21.63 -10.50
CA PRO A 311 11.27 -21.84 -11.67
C PRO A 311 9.83 -21.35 -11.45
N GLU A 312 9.40 -21.23 -10.20
CA GLU A 312 8.01 -20.96 -9.82
C GLU A 312 7.77 -19.51 -9.32
N GLY A 313 8.81 -18.65 -9.31
CA GLY A 313 8.73 -17.32 -8.69
C GLY A 313 8.69 -17.38 -7.16
N LEU A 314 8.81 -16.23 -6.51
CA LEU A 314 8.72 -16.09 -5.06
C LEU A 314 7.45 -15.31 -4.74
N VAL A 315 6.42 -16.00 -4.29
CA VAL A 315 5.10 -15.44 -4.02
C VAL A 315 4.98 -15.09 -2.54
N VAL A 316 4.50 -13.89 -2.26
CA VAL A 316 4.03 -13.51 -0.92
C VAL A 316 2.61 -14.00 -0.73
N THR A 317 2.26 -14.50 0.46
CA THR A 317 0.90 -14.97 0.74
C THR A 317 0.40 -14.50 2.09
N GLY A 318 -0.94 -14.45 2.26
CA GLY A 318 -1.57 -14.28 3.56
C GLY A 318 -1.42 -12.91 4.22
N VAL A 319 -1.09 -11.87 3.46
CA VAL A 319 -0.93 -10.51 3.98
C VAL A 319 -2.28 -9.81 4.13
N LYS A 320 -2.45 -9.08 5.24
CA LYS A 320 -3.62 -8.25 5.53
C LYS A 320 -3.25 -6.78 5.49
N ILE A 321 -3.87 -6.03 4.58
CA ILE A 321 -3.69 -4.58 4.44
C ILE A 321 -5.04 -3.95 4.74
N THR A 322 -5.21 -3.40 5.96
CA THR A 322 -6.54 -2.98 6.41
C THR A 322 -6.54 -1.65 7.17
N GLY A 323 -7.54 -0.82 6.92
CA GLY A 323 -7.75 0.41 7.68
C GLY A 323 -6.72 1.51 7.42
N ASN A 324 -5.91 1.40 6.37
CA ASN A 324 -4.90 2.40 6.05
C ASN A 324 -5.49 3.58 5.27
N THR A 325 -4.92 4.76 5.47
CA THR A 325 -5.11 5.94 4.62
C THR A 325 -3.85 6.15 3.79
N VAL A 326 -3.98 6.10 2.45
CA VAL A 326 -2.84 6.07 1.52
C VAL A 326 -3.06 7.10 0.42
N HIS A 327 -2.31 8.20 0.40
CA HIS A 327 -2.56 9.29 -0.53
C HIS A 327 -1.31 10.04 -0.98
N ASP A 328 -1.41 10.76 -2.09
CA ASP A 328 -0.34 11.60 -2.64
C ASP A 328 0.99 10.84 -2.87
N ASN A 329 0.92 9.53 -3.13
CA ASN A 329 2.06 8.69 -3.50
C ASN A 329 2.09 8.47 -5.03
N GLY A 330 3.08 7.73 -5.52
CA GLY A 330 3.15 7.30 -6.92
C GLY A 330 2.03 6.32 -7.30
N ALA A 331 1.74 5.36 -6.44
CA ALA A 331 0.53 4.54 -6.43
C ALA A 331 0.10 4.30 -4.98
N GLY A 332 -1.16 3.91 -4.76
CA GLY A 332 -1.67 3.69 -3.41
C GLY A 332 -1.16 2.39 -2.81
N ILE A 333 -1.93 1.33 -2.93
CA ILE A 333 -1.62 -0.02 -2.45
C ILE A 333 -1.32 -0.90 -3.65
N TYR A 334 -0.14 -1.51 -3.69
CA TYR A 334 0.26 -2.33 -4.82
C TYR A 334 0.71 -3.72 -4.38
N LEU A 335 0.07 -4.73 -4.93
CA LEU A 335 0.41 -6.14 -4.74
C LEU A 335 1.09 -6.67 -6.02
N HIS A 336 2.29 -7.19 -5.88
CA HIS A 336 3.05 -7.78 -6.97
C HIS A 336 3.46 -9.21 -6.60
N GLU A 337 3.06 -10.19 -7.40
CA GLU A 337 3.22 -11.62 -7.09
C GLU A 337 2.82 -11.96 -5.63
N THR A 338 1.64 -11.49 -5.24
CA THR A 338 1.10 -11.63 -3.88
C THR A 338 -0.26 -12.32 -3.95
N ASN A 339 -0.40 -13.47 -3.30
CA ASN A 339 -1.59 -14.31 -3.37
C ASN A 339 -2.28 -14.49 -2.01
N ASN A 340 -3.53 -14.94 -2.02
CA ASN A 340 -4.29 -15.29 -0.82
C ASN A 340 -4.27 -14.20 0.26
N SER A 341 -4.31 -12.94 -0.15
CA SER A 341 -4.15 -11.76 0.71
C SER A 341 -5.43 -10.94 0.74
N LEU A 342 -5.56 -10.08 1.75
CA LEU A 342 -6.72 -9.24 1.99
C LEU A 342 -6.33 -7.76 1.94
N VAL A 343 -6.96 -7.00 1.04
CA VAL A 343 -6.91 -5.53 1.01
C VAL A 343 -8.30 -5.01 1.35
N SER A 344 -8.51 -4.54 2.58
CA SER A 344 -9.86 -4.24 3.06
C SER A 344 -9.94 -2.96 3.88
N SER A 345 -11.02 -2.21 3.70
CA SER A 345 -11.34 -1.04 4.51
C SER A 345 -10.26 0.05 4.49
N ASN A 346 -9.51 0.17 3.40
CA ASN A 346 -8.55 1.24 3.21
C ASN A 346 -9.20 2.43 2.50
N THR A 347 -8.68 3.62 2.73
CA THR A 347 -8.95 4.82 1.94
C THR A 347 -7.69 5.17 1.14
N ALA A 348 -7.77 5.04 -0.18
CA ALA A 348 -6.64 5.34 -1.08
C ALA A 348 -7.06 6.42 -2.08
N TYR A 349 -6.35 7.55 -2.12
CA TYR A 349 -6.74 8.66 -2.98
C TYR A 349 -5.57 9.54 -3.44
N ALA A 350 -5.80 10.31 -4.51
CA ALA A 350 -4.84 11.28 -5.05
C ALA A 350 -3.42 10.72 -5.25
N ASN A 351 -3.29 9.40 -5.49
CA ASN A 351 -2.01 8.79 -5.78
C ASN A 351 -1.63 9.08 -7.24
N THR A 352 -0.99 10.22 -7.46
CA THR A 352 -0.76 10.80 -8.79
C THR A 352 0.69 11.17 -9.05
N ASN A 353 1.58 10.97 -8.08
CA ASN A 353 2.97 11.38 -8.20
C ASN A 353 3.67 10.57 -9.31
N VAL A 354 4.00 11.26 -10.41
CA VAL A 354 4.62 10.67 -11.61
C VAL A 354 6.14 10.69 -11.57
N SER A 355 6.75 11.25 -10.54
CA SER A 355 8.19 11.49 -10.49
C SER A 355 9.02 10.22 -10.55
N ARG A 356 8.43 9.07 -10.19
CA ARG A 356 9.10 7.77 -10.25
C ARG A 356 8.09 6.63 -10.45
N ARG A 357 8.02 6.05 -11.64
CA ARG A 357 7.42 4.73 -11.99
C ARG A 357 6.14 4.29 -11.24
N GLY A 358 5.48 5.18 -10.52
CA GLY A 358 4.19 4.90 -9.90
C GLY A 358 3.14 4.74 -10.99
N GLU A 359 2.43 3.62 -11.00
CA GLU A 359 1.43 3.35 -12.02
C GLU A 359 0.11 4.10 -11.78
N GLY A 360 0.00 4.80 -10.63
CA GLY A 360 -1.09 5.74 -10.36
C GLY A 360 -2.44 5.09 -10.09
N TYR A 361 -2.46 3.90 -9.50
CA TYR A 361 -3.67 3.22 -9.03
C TYR A 361 -3.97 3.53 -7.57
N CYS A 362 -5.24 3.40 -7.17
CA CYS A 362 -5.56 3.27 -5.76
C CYS A 362 -5.14 1.91 -5.23
N VAL A 363 -5.59 0.84 -5.90
CA VAL A 363 -5.20 -0.54 -5.61
C VAL A 363 -4.81 -1.24 -6.91
N GLY A 364 -3.57 -1.71 -6.99
CA GLY A 364 -3.04 -2.46 -8.12
C GLY A 364 -2.67 -3.90 -7.73
N LEU A 365 -2.99 -4.84 -8.60
CA LEU A 365 -2.60 -6.25 -8.50
C LEU A 365 -1.86 -6.63 -9.78
N SER A 366 -0.60 -7.07 -9.66
CA SER A 366 0.20 -7.55 -10.79
C SER A 366 0.68 -8.96 -10.53
N GLY A 367 0.34 -9.91 -11.40
CA GLY A 367 0.66 -11.31 -11.19
C GLY A 367 0.16 -11.89 -9.87
N SER A 368 -0.92 -11.32 -9.32
CA SER A 368 -1.40 -11.57 -7.95
C SER A 368 -2.78 -12.22 -7.97
N SER A 369 -2.90 -13.41 -7.40
CA SER A 369 -4.10 -14.25 -7.55
C SER A 369 -4.72 -14.64 -6.21
N SER A 370 -6.01 -14.98 -6.24
CA SER A 370 -6.77 -15.45 -5.07
C SER A 370 -6.83 -14.43 -3.92
N ASN A 371 -6.76 -13.14 -4.23
CA ASN A 371 -6.85 -12.06 -3.25
C ASN A 371 -8.28 -11.56 -3.10
N ILE A 372 -8.57 -10.96 -1.96
CA ILE A 372 -9.82 -10.26 -1.71
C ILE A 372 -9.52 -8.76 -1.57
N VAL A 373 -10.13 -7.96 -2.45
CA VAL A 373 -10.09 -6.48 -2.40
C VAL A 373 -11.50 -6.00 -2.09
N GLU A 374 -11.74 -5.57 -0.86
CA GLU A 374 -13.10 -5.25 -0.43
C GLU A 374 -13.19 -4.03 0.49
N LYS A 375 -14.34 -3.36 0.44
CA LYS A 375 -14.67 -2.26 1.38
C LYS A 375 -13.70 -1.08 1.32
N ASN A 376 -12.93 -0.95 0.25
CA ASN A 376 -12.01 0.17 0.11
C ASN A 376 -12.74 1.38 -0.48
N ASN A 377 -12.28 2.58 -0.11
CA ASN A 377 -12.66 3.84 -0.73
C ASN A 377 -11.50 4.31 -1.62
N CYS A 378 -11.68 4.23 -2.93
CA CYS A 378 -10.70 4.53 -3.96
C CYS A 378 -11.12 5.75 -4.77
N TYR A 379 -10.31 6.82 -4.83
CA TYR A 379 -10.66 7.98 -5.63
C TYR A 379 -9.48 8.86 -6.04
N ARG A 380 -9.65 9.60 -7.13
CA ARG A 380 -8.66 10.52 -7.69
C ARG A 380 -7.30 9.87 -7.98
N ALA A 381 -7.28 8.60 -8.33
CA ALA A 381 -6.09 7.98 -8.87
C ALA A 381 -5.76 8.58 -10.25
N ARG A 382 -4.49 8.62 -10.62
CA ARG A 382 -4.07 9.11 -11.94
C ARG A 382 -4.56 8.23 -13.09
N LEU A 383 -4.58 6.93 -12.87
CA LEU A 383 -5.08 5.94 -13.82
C LEU A 383 -6.37 5.31 -13.31
N SER A 384 -6.39 4.02 -13.08
CA SER A 384 -7.58 3.29 -12.65
C SER A 384 -7.74 3.28 -11.14
N GLY A 385 -8.96 3.19 -10.65
CA GLY A 385 -9.22 3.00 -9.22
C GLY A 385 -8.66 1.66 -8.73
N ILE A 386 -9.13 0.55 -9.31
CA ILE A 386 -8.61 -0.79 -9.03
C ILE A 386 -8.17 -1.43 -10.35
N GLU A 387 -6.92 -1.87 -10.43
CA GLU A 387 -6.40 -2.53 -11.63
C GLU A 387 -5.79 -3.90 -11.32
N LEU A 388 -6.15 -4.88 -12.15
CA LEU A 388 -5.59 -6.22 -12.16
C LEU A 388 -4.78 -6.38 -13.44
N SER A 389 -3.46 -6.47 -13.30
CA SER A 389 -2.54 -6.54 -14.44
C SER A 389 -1.59 -7.74 -14.33
N ILE A 390 -0.75 -7.88 -15.34
CA ILE A 390 0.40 -8.77 -15.31
C ILE A 390 1.66 -7.93 -15.17
N ASP A 391 2.73 -8.50 -14.68
CA ASP A 391 4.04 -7.89 -14.84
C ASP A 391 4.43 -7.95 -16.33
N THR A 392 4.78 -6.77 -16.87
CA THR A 392 5.11 -6.62 -18.29
C THR A 392 6.38 -7.38 -18.61
N GLY A 393 6.26 -8.48 -19.30
CA GLY A 393 7.38 -9.21 -19.87
C GLY A 393 7.28 -10.72 -19.76
N ARG A 394 6.27 -11.30 -19.07
CA ARG A 394 6.14 -12.75 -18.97
C ARG A 394 4.72 -13.26 -18.87
N PRO A 395 4.29 -14.07 -19.81
CA PRO A 395 3.30 -15.08 -19.52
C PRO A 395 3.98 -16.17 -18.64
N PRO A 396 3.39 -16.74 -17.57
CA PRO A 396 1.94 -16.92 -17.45
C PRO A 396 1.30 -16.33 -16.17
N PHE A 397 1.78 -15.23 -15.60
CA PHE A 397 1.25 -14.75 -14.30
C PHE A 397 0.32 -13.57 -14.47
N GLY A 398 -0.96 -13.85 -14.65
CA GLY A 398 -2.02 -12.87 -14.52
C GLY A 398 -2.55 -12.79 -13.10
N SER A 399 -3.29 -11.74 -12.83
CA SER A 399 -4.04 -11.58 -11.60
C SER A 399 -5.39 -12.30 -11.72
N SER A 400 -5.45 -13.54 -11.23
CA SER A 400 -6.59 -14.44 -11.45
C SER A 400 -7.28 -14.84 -10.14
N ASP A 401 -8.53 -15.28 -10.25
CA ASP A 401 -9.31 -15.81 -9.12
C ASP A 401 -9.45 -14.80 -7.95
N ASN A 402 -9.33 -13.49 -8.23
CA ASN A 402 -9.50 -12.45 -7.21
C ASN A 402 -10.98 -12.09 -7.04
N ILE A 403 -11.34 -11.65 -5.84
CA ILE A 403 -12.67 -11.15 -5.50
C ILE A 403 -12.56 -9.65 -5.22
N ILE A 404 -13.15 -8.83 -6.07
CA ILE A 404 -13.20 -7.38 -5.97
C ILE A 404 -14.64 -7.00 -5.60
N ARG A 405 -14.91 -6.66 -4.34
CA ARG A 405 -16.29 -6.44 -3.91
C ARG A 405 -16.46 -5.34 -2.89
N TYR A 406 -17.64 -4.75 -2.87
CA TYR A 406 -18.03 -3.74 -1.88
C TYR A 406 -17.07 -2.54 -1.84
N ASN A 407 -16.41 -2.22 -2.93
CA ASN A 407 -15.54 -1.05 -3.01
C ASN A 407 -16.34 0.15 -3.51
N LEU A 408 -15.99 1.32 -3.01
CA LEU A 408 -16.37 2.61 -3.56
C LEU A 408 -15.22 3.11 -4.41
N VAL A 409 -15.47 3.34 -5.71
CA VAL A 409 -14.42 3.70 -6.68
C VAL A 409 -14.91 4.88 -7.49
N HIS A 410 -14.23 6.03 -7.42
CA HIS A 410 -14.76 7.21 -8.07
C HIS A 410 -13.72 8.29 -8.42
N ASP A 411 -14.06 9.11 -9.40
CA ASP A 411 -13.26 10.27 -9.81
C ASP A 411 -11.82 9.94 -10.25
N ASP A 412 -11.56 8.73 -10.74
CA ASP A 412 -10.24 8.32 -11.20
C ASP A 412 -9.98 8.76 -12.65
N GLY A 413 -8.72 8.86 -13.03
CA GLY A 413 -8.29 9.41 -14.32
C GLY A 413 -8.70 8.59 -15.53
N THR A 414 -8.87 7.27 -15.39
CA THR A 414 -9.27 6.39 -16.49
C THR A 414 -10.45 5.50 -16.11
N HIS A 415 -10.21 4.28 -15.65
CA HIS A 415 -11.25 3.30 -15.38
C HIS A 415 -11.53 3.14 -13.88
N GLY A 416 -12.75 2.76 -13.54
CA GLY A 416 -13.07 2.39 -12.16
C GLY A 416 -12.38 1.08 -11.78
N ILE A 417 -12.82 -0.04 -12.38
CA ILE A 417 -12.18 -1.35 -12.21
C ILE A 417 -11.72 -1.87 -13.57
N PHE A 418 -10.46 -2.26 -13.65
CA PHE A 418 -9.85 -2.69 -14.90
C PHE A 418 -9.12 -4.02 -14.74
N THR A 419 -9.55 -5.06 -15.49
CA THR A 419 -8.77 -6.27 -15.64
C THR A 419 -7.96 -6.19 -16.93
N ASN A 420 -6.65 -5.99 -16.78
CA ASN A 420 -5.73 -5.69 -17.87
C ASN A 420 -4.83 -6.89 -18.15
N TYR A 421 -4.48 -7.09 -19.42
CA TYR A 421 -3.57 -8.13 -19.91
C TYR A 421 -3.96 -9.60 -19.61
N VAL A 422 -3.29 -10.49 -20.30
CA VAL A 422 -3.45 -11.95 -20.25
C VAL A 422 -2.30 -12.54 -19.43
N PRO A 423 -2.54 -13.50 -18.53
CA PRO A 423 -3.77 -14.26 -18.33
C PRO A 423 -4.54 -13.89 -17.03
N SER A 424 -5.00 -12.65 -16.88
CA SER A 424 -5.88 -12.27 -15.76
C SER A 424 -7.28 -12.82 -15.98
N GLN A 425 -7.68 -13.88 -15.28
CA GLN A 425 -8.93 -14.61 -15.51
C GLN A 425 -9.69 -14.94 -14.24
N LYS A 426 -10.96 -15.31 -14.40
CA LYS A 426 -11.85 -15.80 -13.33
C LYS A 426 -11.95 -14.87 -12.11
N ASN A 427 -11.83 -13.57 -12.36
CA ASN A 427 -12.01 -12.59 -11.30
C ASN A 427 -13.51 -12.30 -11.10
N LYS A 428 -13.89 -12.10 -9.83
CA LYS A 428 -15.26 -11.75 -9.45
C LYS A 428 -15.32 -10.27 -9.07
N ILE A 429 -16.16 -9.51 -9.75
CA ILE A 429 -16.37 -8.08 -9.54
C ILE A 429 -17.82 -7.90 -9.07
N LEU A 430 -18.02 -7.74 -7.75
CA LEU A 430 -19.31 -7.91 -7.13
C LEU A 430 -19.67 -6.72 -6.24
N TYR A 431 -20.89 -6.20 -6.35
CA TYR A 431 -21.43 -5.21 -5.41
C TYR A 431 -20.55 -3.97 -5.20
N ASN A 432 -19.80 -3.54 -6.20
CA ASN A 432 -19.04 -2.30 -6.14
C ASN A 432 -19.93 -1.12 -6.55
N VAL A 433 -19.66 0.06 -5.97
CA VAL A 433 -20.23 1.34 -6.39
C VAL A 433 -19.15 2.13 -7.10
N ILE A 434 -19.35 2.41 -8.39
CA ILE A 434 -18.32 2.95 -9.27
C ILE A 434 -18.91 4.14 -10.01
N TYR A 435 -18.32 5.33 -9.90
CA TYR A 435 -18.88 6.51 -10.55
C TYR A 435 -17.85 7.56 -10.95
N ASN A 436 -18.27 8.45 -11.87
CA ASN A 436 -17.46 9.57 -12.35
C ASN A 436 -16.13 9.18 -13.03
N HIS A 437 -16.23 8.33 -14.05
CA HIS A 437 -15.08 8.01 -14.92
C HIS A 437 -15.32 8.52 -16.36
N PRO A 438 -15.37 9.85 -16.59
CA PRO A 438 -15.78 10.43 -17.87
C PRO A 438 -14.80 10.16 -19.02
N GLN A 439 -13.59 9.74 -18.73
CA GLN A 439 -12.58 9.39 -19.72
C GLN A 439 -12.46 7.88 -19.97
N GLY A 440 -13.03 7.05 -19.12
CA GLY A 440 -12.87 5.61 -19.12
C GLY A 440 -14.16 4.83 -18.83
N SER A 441 -13.97 3.55 -18.58
CA SER A 441 -15.07 2.64 -18.30
C SER A 441 -15.31 2.50 -16.81
N CYS A 442 -16.56 2.28 -16.42
CA CYS A 442 -16.86 1.84 -15.06
C CYS A 442 -16.14 0.51 -14.77
N ILE A 443 -16.40 -0.50 -15.61
CA ILE A 443 -15.69 -1.78 -15.56
C ILE A 443 -15.18 -2.08 -16.96
N MET A 444 -13.86 -2.28 -17.09
CA MET A 444 -13.22 -2.72 -18.32
C MET A 444 -12.58 -4.09 -18.10
N ALA A 445 -12.94 -5.07 -18.94
CA ALA A 445 -12.49 -6.44 -18.74
C ALA A 445 -11.99 -7.08 -20.04
N ASN A 446 -10.95 -7.90 -19.92
CA ASN A 446 -10.47 -8.75 -20.99
C ASN A 446 -10.23 -10.19 -20.52
N TYR A 447 -9.94 -11.07 -21.45
CA TYR A 447 -9.67 -12.48 -21.26
C TYR A 447 -10.91 -13.29 -20.86
N THR A 448 -10.90 -14.14 -19.84
CA THR A 448 -11.94 -15.17 -19.69
C THR A 448 -12.39 -15.42 -18.25
N GLY A 449 -13.61 -15.91 -18.09
CA GLY A 449 -14.14 -16.41 -16.83
C GLY A 449 -14.52 -15.36 -15.81
N HIS A 450 -14.67 -14.09 -16.20
CA HIS A 450 -15.03 -13.04 -15.24
C HIS A 450 -16.52 -13.06 -14.89
N GLU A 451 -16.81 -12.88 -13.60
CA GLU A 451 -18.16 -12.68 -13.06
C GLU A 451 -18.32 -11.21 -12.62
N ILE A 452 -19.22 -10.49 -13.27
CA ILE A 452 -19.49 -9.05 -13.04
C ILE A 452 -20.94 -8.92 -12.55
N TYR A 453 -21.16 -8.93 -11.23
CA TYR A 453 -22.49 -9.05 -10.68
C TYR A 453 -22.84 -7.95 -9.68
N ASN A 454 -24.07 -7.47 -9.74
CA ASN A 454 -24.61 -6.53 -8.76
C ASN A 454 -23.75 -5.27 -8.54
N ASN A 455 -23.08 -4.76 -9.57
CA ASN A 455 -22.37 -3.48 -9.46
C ASN A 455 -23.29 -2.33 -9.82
N THR A 456 -23.05 -1.18 -9.23
CA THR A 456 -23.70 0.10 -9.60
C THR A 456 -22.67 0.99 -10.28
N CYS A 457 -22.88 1.26 -11.56
CA CYS A 457 -22.08 2.13 -12.41
C CYS A 457 -22.83 3.43 -12.71
N TYR A 458 -22.19 4.59 -12.53
CA TYR A 458 -22.80 5.87 -12.79
C TYR A 458 -21.81 6.87 -13.42
N ASN A 459 -22.28 7.61 -14.44
CA ASN A 459 -21.53 8.72 -15.03
C ASN A 459 -20.10 8.37 -15.47
N SER A 460 -19.94 7.27 -16.19
CA SER A 460 -18.69 6.88 -16.84
C SER A 460 -18.81 7.06 -18.36
N LYS A 461 -17.69 7.04 -19.07
CA LYS A 461 -17.73 7.06 -20.54
C LYS A 461 -18.41 5.79 -21.09
N ILE A 462 -18.03 4.64 -20.54
CA ILE A 462 -18.60 3.33 -20.87
C ILE A 462 -18.97 2.63 -19.56
N GLY A 463 -20.11 1.96 -19.52
CA GLY A 463 -20.53 1.17 -18.37
C GLY A 463 -19.69 -0.11 -18.26
N ILE A 464 -20.01 -1.13 -19.04
CA ILE A 464 -19.21 -2.36 -19.14
C ILE A 464 -18.52 -2.40 -20.50
N HIS A 465 -17.20 -2.56 -20.51
CA HIS A 465 -16.37 -2.61 -21.70
C HIS A 465 -15.60 -3.94 -21.75
N LEU A 466 -15.93 -4.78 -22.75
CA LEU A 466 -15.17 -5.97 -23.06
C LEU A 466 -14.25 -5.70 -24.26
N TYR A 467 -12.94 -5.86 -24.05
CA TYR A 467 -11.95 -5.52 -25.08
C TYR A 467 -10.95 -6.64 -25.33
N VAL A 468 -10.24 -6.54 -26.45
CA VAL A 468 -9.13 -7.42 -26.83
C VAL A 468 -7.86 -6.60 -26.81
N SER A 469 -6.91 -6.93 -25.94
CA SER A 469 -5.58 -6.33 -26.00
C SER A 469 -4.76 -6.96 -27.13
N ALA A 470 -3.73 -6.25 -27.62
CA ALA A 470 -2.83 -6.76 -28.66
C ALA A 470 -2.14 -8.09 -28.28
N THR A 471 -2.11 -8.43 -27.01
CA THR A 471 -1.54 -9.66 -26.46
C THR A 471 -2.59 -10.73 -26.17
N THR A 472 -3.88 -10.41 -26.27
CA THR A 472 -4.99 -11.33 -25.97
C THR A 472 -5.39 -12.07 -27.22
N GLN A 473 -5.29 -13.39 -27.22
CA GLN A 473 -5.74 -14.21 -28.34
C GLN A 473 -7.23 -14.57 -28.25
N LYS A 474 -7.87 -14.40 -27.10
CA LYS A 474 -9.27 -14.75 -26.88
C LYS A 474 -9.84 -14.03 -25.66
N THR A 475 -10.97 -13.36 -25.82
CA THR A 475 -11.78 -12.83 -24.71
C THR A 475 -13.17 -13.45 -24.80
N GLY A 476 -13.63 -14.04 -23.69
CA GLY A 476 -14.93 -14.71 -23.65
C GLY A 476 -15.21 -15.35 -22.30
N ASP A 477 -16.29 -16.13 -22.20
CA ASP A 477 -16.76 -16.75 -20.96
C ASP A 477 -16.90 -15.73 -19.82
N ILE A 478 -17.56 -14.59 -20.13
CA ILE A 478 -17.80 -13.50 -19.18
C ILE A 478 -19.29 -13.43 -18.91
N SER A 479 -19.63 -13.40 -17.61
CA SER A 479 -20.99 -13.24 -17.14
C SER A 479 -21.17 -11.88 -16.47
N ALA A 480 -22.20 -11.11 -16.89
CA ALA A 480 -22.55 -9.81 -16.33
C ALA A 480 -24.04 -9.78 -16.00
N ARG A 481 -24.38 -9.88 -14.71
CA ARG A 481 -25.76 -9.99 -14.24
C ARG A 481 -26.07 -9.04 -13.12
N ASN A 482 -27.31 -8.59 -13.05
CA ASN A 482 -27.84 -7.72 -11.99
C ASN A 482 -27.07 -6.38 -11.84
N ASN A 483 -26.37 -5.92 -12.89
CA ASN A 483 -25.67 -4.64 -12.80
C ASN A 483 -26.62 -3.47 -13.08
N LEU A 484 -26.44 -2.38 -12.38
CA LEU A 484 -27.12 -1.11 -12.58
C LEU A 484 -26.16 -0.15 -13.30
N ILE A 485 -26.42 0.13 -14.58
CA ILE A 485 -25.54 0.92 -15.46
C ILE A 485 -26.25 2.20 -15.87
N LEU A 486 -25.73 3.34 -15.39
CA LEU A 486 -26.43 4.61 -15.45
C LEU A 486 -25.57 5.71 -16.07
N ARG A 487 -26.19 6.48 -16.98
CA ARG A 487 -25.64 7.72 -17.55
C ARG A 487 -24.24 7.55 -18.15
N SER A 488 -23.98 6.42 -18.82
CA SER A 488 -22.78 6.28 -19.62
C SER A 488 -22.81 7.26 -20.80
N SER A 489 -21.76 8.04 -20.98
CA SER A 489 -21.77 9.12 -21.99
C SER A 489 -21.60 8.62 -23.43
N GLN A 490 -21.05 7.41 -23.62
CA GLN A 490 -20.83 6.81 -24.92
C GLN A 490 -21.60 5.49 -25.07
N TYR A 491 -21.32 4.48 -24.23
CA TYR A 491 -21.99 3.19 -24.29
C TYR A 491 -22.36 2.67 -22.91
N GLN A 492 -23.55 2.09 -22.77
CA GLN A 492 -23.91 1.30 -21.59
C GLN A 492 -23.10 -0.01 -21.58
N VAL A 493 -23.00 -0.65 -22.75
CA VAL A 493 -22.17 -1.83 -22.97
C VAL A 493 -21.41 -1.69 -24.29
N LEU A 494 -20.11 -1.95 -24.26
CA LEU A 494 -19.25 -2.06 -25.43
C LEU A 494 -18.58 -3.43 -25.44
N ILE A 495 -18.84 -4.22 -26.49
CA ILE A 495 -18.10 -5.45 -26.80
C ILE A 495 -17.35 -5.24 -28.11
N GLU A 496 -16.04 -5.19 -28.05
CA GLU A 496 -15.18 -4.91 -29.20
C GLU A 496 -15.17 -6.05 -30.23
N GLY A 497 -14.76 -5.74 -31.46
CA GLY A 497 -14.45 -6.76 -32.47
C GLY A 497 -13.29 -7.65 -32.06
N GLY A 498 -13.39 -8.97 -32.28
CA GLY A 498 -12.39 -9.94 -31.82
C GLY A 498 -12.63 -10.51 -30.42
N VAL A 499 -13.65 -10.03 -29.73
CA VAL A 499 -14.15 -10.63 -28.49
C VAL A 499 -15.16 -11.74 -28.86
N ASP A 500 -14.84 -13.01 -28.55
CA ASP A 500 -15.54 -14.14 -29.17
C ASP A 500 -16.68 -14.75 -28.35
N GLY A 501 -16.69 -14.59 -27.01
CA GLY A 501 -17.67 -15.25 -26.14
C GLY A 501 -17.27 -16.69 -25.74
N PRO A 502 -18.11 -17.43 -25.06
CA PRO A 502 -19.51 -17.10 -24.75
C PRO A 502 -19.66 -15.94 -23.76
N PHE A 503 -20.83 -15.29 -23.79
CA PHE A 503 -21.21 -14.24 -22.86
C PHE A 503 -22.57 -14.56 -22.24
N ASP A 504 -22.75 -14.11 -20.99
CA ASP A 504 -23.99 -14.26 -20.28
C ASP A 504 -24.36 -12.93 -19.60
N PHE A 505 -25.05 -12.09 -20.34
CA PHE A 505 -25.62 -10.84 -19.83
C PHE A 505 -27.10 -11.02 -19.59
N SER A 506 -27.55 -10.77 -18.37
CA SER A 506 -28.96 -10.85 -18.03
C SER A 506 -29.31 -10.07 -16.76
N ASN A 507 -30.56 -9.70 -16.63
CA ASN A 507 -31.12 -9.00 -15.47
C ASN A 507 -30.34 -7.73 -15.11
N ASN A 508 -29.73 -7.06 -16.08
CA ASN A 508 -29.12 -5.74 -15.90
C ASN A 508 -30.16 -4.65 -16.08
N LEU A 509 -29.96 -3.48 -15.49
CA LEU A 509 -30.75 -2.30 -15.73
C LEU A 509 -29.88 -1.17 -16.29
N TYR A 510 -30.30 -0.62 -17.43
CA TYR A 510 -29.60 0.42 -18.17
C TYR A 510 -30.44 1.71 -18.20
N PHE A 511 -29.78 2.89 -18.06
CA PHE A 511 -30.44 4.19 -18.17
C PHE A 511 -29.46 5.31 -18.52
N PRO A 512 -29.82 6.29 -19.39
CA PRO A 512 -31.02 6.29 -20.23
C PRO A 512 -30.89 5.34 -21.42
N ASP A 513 -32.02 5.09 -22.09
CA ASP A 513 -32.02 4.50 -23.42
C ASP A 513 -31.54 5.52 -24.43
N GLY A 514 -30.79 5.06 -25.42
CA GLY A 514 -30.31 5.88 -26.51
C GLY A 514 -30.11 5.08 -27.77
N ARG A 515 -30.33 5.74 -28.95
CA ARG A 515 -30.19 5.10 -30.28
C ARG A 515 -28.82 4.48 -30.53
N SER A 516 -27.82 4.82 -29.72
CA SER A 516 -26.42 4.42 -29.89
C SER A 516 -25.81 4.00 -28.54
N ALA A 517 -26.63 3.53 -27.60
CA ALA A 517 -26.18 3.24 -26.24
C ALA A 517 -25.44 1.89 -26.09
N PHE A 518 -25.43 1.04 -27.13
CA PHE A 518 -24.79 -0.27 -27.12
C PHE A 518 -23.88 -0.44 -28.35
N SER A 519 -22.78 -1.16 -28.19
CA SER A 519 -21.89 -1.49 -29.30
C SER A 519 -21.57 -2.99 -29.30
N TRP A 520 -21.91 -3.66 -30.40
CA TRP A 520 -21.64 -5.07 -30.63
C TRP A 520 -20.65 -5.24 -31.78
N LYS A 521 -19.41 -5.66 -31.44
CA LYS A 521 -18.35 -5.96 -32.41
C LYS A 521 -18.15 -4.83 -33.45
N GLY A 522 -18.15 -3.58 -32.96
CA GLY A 522 -17.94 -2.37 -33.76
C GLY A 522 -19.20 -1.77 -34.36
N THR A 523 -20.37 -2.40 -34.22
CA THR A 523 -21.64 -1.84 -34.67
C THR A 523 -22.41 -1.21 -33.51
N THR A 524 -22.71 0.08 -33.63
CA THR A 524 -23.46 0.84 -32.61
C THR A 524 -24.96 0.71 -32.83
N MET A 525 -25.74 0.53 -31.76
CA MET A 525 -27.16 0.25 -31.85
C MET A 525 -27.93 0.64 -30.58
N ASP A 526 -29.26 0.64 -30.68
CA ASP A 526 -30.15 0.74 -29.51
C ASP A 526 -30.30 -0.61 -28.79
N PHE A 527 -31.00 -0.64 -27.68
CA PHE A 527 -31.17 -1.83 -26.87
C PHE A 527 -31.92 -2.97 -27.58
N SER A 528 -32.94 -2.64 -28.38
CA SER A 528 -33.70 -3.66 -29.14
C SER A 528 -32.84 -4.36 -30.17
N ALA A 529 -32.08 -3.58 -30.93
CA ALA A 529 -31.12 -4.11 -31.90
C ALA A 529 -29.97 -4.89 -31.25
N TRP A 530 -29.50 -4.40 -30.08
CA TRP A 530 -28.50 -5.10 -29.28
C TRP A 530 -28.96 -6.52 -28.89
N ARG A 531 -30.15 -6.65 -28.32
CA ARG A 531 -30.71 -7.95 -27.94
C ARG A 531 -30.84 -8.88 -29.15
N SER A 532 -31.32 -8.33 -30.27
CA SER A 532 -31.49 -9.11 -31.49
C SER A 532 -30.17 -9.59 -32.10
N ALA A 533 -29.14 -8.74 -32.10
CA ALA A 533 -27.84 -9.04 -32.69
C ALA A 533 -26.94 -9.91 -31.82
N SER A 534 -26.97 -9.69 -30.52
CA SER A 534 -26.09 -10.35 -29.54
C SER A 534 -26.69 -11.62 -28.93
N HIS A 535 -28.03 -11.72 -28.90
CA HIS A 535 -28.79 -12.70 -28.11
C HIS A 535 -28.49 -12.64 -26.61
N LEU A 536 -28.09 -11.45 -26.09
CA LEU A 536 -27.81 -11.17 -24.71
C LEU A 536 -28.94 -10.31 -24.09
N ASP A 537 -28.91 -10.14 -22.77
CA ASP A 537 -29.79 -9.23 -22.01
C ASP A 537 -31.30 -9.53 -22.16
N GLU A 538 -31.68 -10.81 -22.35
CA GLU A 538 -33.08 -11.17 -22.55
C GLU A 538 -34.00 -10.66 -21.43
N ASN A 539 -33.54 -10.74 -20.17
CA ASN A 539 -34.29 -10.31 -18.98
C ASN A 539 -33.82 -8.95 -18.44
N SER A 540 -33.04 -8.22 -19.19
CA SER A 540 -32.54 -6.90 -18.76
C SER A 540 -33.55 -5.80 -19.11
N LEU A 541 -33.45 -4.70 -18.39
CA LEU A 541 -34.38 -3.58 -18.46
C LEU A 541 -33.69 -2.31 -18.96
N VAL A 542 -34.43 -1.49 -19.69
CA VAL A 542 -34.06 -0.09 -19.95
C VAL A 542 -35.13 0.78 -19.30
N ALA A 543 -34.83 1.36 -18.16
CA ALA A 543 -35.76 2.16 -17.37
C ALA A 543 -35.03 3.11 -16.41
N ASP A 544 -35.72 4.18 -16.00
CA ASP A 544 -35.25 5.01 -14.92
C ASP A 544 -35.19 4.20 -13.61
N PRO A 545 -34.01 4.04 -13.00
CA PRO A 545 -33.83 3.25 -11.78
C PRO A 545 -34.49 3.88 -10.56
N LYS A 546 -34.89 5.16 -10.64
CA LYS A 546 -35.46 5.92 -9.53
C LYS A 546 -34.62 5.80 -8.26
N LEU A 547 -33.40 6.28 -8.33
CA LEU A 547 -32.52 6.40 -7.18
C LEU A 547 -33.08 7.42 -6.18
N GLU A 548 -32.66 7.38 -4.92
CA GLU A 548 -33.01 8.37 -3.90
C GLU A 548 -32.58 9.79 -4.31
N SER A 549 -31.50 9.94 -5.08
CA SER A 549 -31.07 11.21 -5.66
C SER A 549 -31.02 11.13 -7.19
N ALA A 550 -31.51 12.17 -7.85
CA ALA A 550 -31.38 12.31 -9.31
C ALA A 550 -29.96 12.65 -9.76
N THR A 551 -29.13 13.17 -8.86
CA THR A 551 -27.71 13.50 -9.05
C THR A 551 -26.90 12.94 -7.88
N PRO A 552 -26.60 11.64 -7.89
CA PRO A 552 -25.87 11.01 -6.80
C PRO A 552 -24.46 11.60 -6.64
N GLU A 553 -24.14 12.04 -5.43
CA GLU A 553 -22.82 12.55 -5.05
C GLU A 553 -22.24 11.76 -3.86
N THR A 554 -23.10 11.14 -3.07
CA THR A 554 -22.75 10.32 -1.93
C THR A 554 -23.24 8.89 -2.10
N THR A 555 -22.72 7.97 -1.34
CA THR A 555 -23.09 6.54 -1.43
C THR A 555 -24.57 6.28 -1.14
N GLY A 556 -25.18 7.03 -0.23
CA GLY A 556 -26.60 6.90 0.09
C GLY A 556 -27.51 7.28 -1.08
N ASP A 557 -27.06 8.17 -1.94
CA ASP A 557 -27.81 8.66 -3.11
C ASP A 557 -28.04 7.57 -4.17
N PHE A 558 -27.24 6.52 -4.17
CA PHE A 558 -27.39 5.37 -5.05
C PHE A 558 -28.40 4.33 -4.56
N ALA A 559 -29.04 4.56 -3.42
CA ALA A 559 -30.10 3.69 -2.91
C ALA A 559 -31.31 3.69 -3.87
N LEU A 560 -31.97 2.55 -3.94
CA LEU A 560 -33.16 2.37 -4.79
C LEU A 560 -34.42 2.86 -4.06
N SER A 561 -35.25 3.68 -4.72
CA SER A 561 -36.58 4.01 -4.18
C SER A 561 -37.53 2.80 -4.23
N PRO A 562 -38.57 2.76 -3.43
CA PRO A 562 -39.56 1.66 -3.43
C PRO A 562 -40.24 1.42 -4.78
N SER A 563 -40.27 2.41 -5.64
CA SER A 563 -40.89 2.35 -6.97
C SER A 563 -39.90 2.01 -8.09
N SER A 564 -38.64 1.70 -7.74
CA SER A 564 -37.62 1.32 -8.71
C SER A 564 -37.91 -0.04 -9.33
N LEU A 565 -37.75 -0.13 -10.66
CA LEU A 565 -37.79 -1.41 -11.37
C LEU A 565 -36.58 -2.29 -11.13
N ALA A 566 -35.54 -1.77 -10.48
CA ALA A 566 -34.40 -2.57 -10.03
C ALA A 566 -34.73 -3.46 -8.83
N VAL A 567 -35.78 -3.11 -8.07
CA VAL A 567 -36.20 -3.87 -6.88
C VAL A 567 -36.90 -5.17 -7.28
N GLY A 568 -36.33 -6.30 -6.88
CA GLY A 568 -36.89 -7.64 -7.08
C GLY A 568 -36.85 -8.17 -8.52
N HIS A 569 -36.09 -7.53 -9.44
CA HIS A 569 -35.94 -7.96 -10.84
C HIS A 569 -34.56 -8.59 -11.14
N GLY A 570 -33.69 -8.73 -10.14
CA GLY A 570 -32.42 -9.42 -10.27
C GLY A 570 -32.59 -10.94 -10.31
N ALA A 571 -31.66 -11.61 -10.98
CA ALA A 571 -31.53 -13.07 -10.95
C ALA A 571 -30.97 -13.53 -9.60
N ASP A 572 -31.40 -14.68 -9.13
CA ASP A 572 -30.77 -15.37 -7.99
C ASP A 572 -29.41 -15.93 -8.41
N LEU A 573 -28.35 -15.45 -7.80
CA LEU A 573 -26.96 -15.82 -8.08
C LEU A 573 -26.38 -16.79 -7.04
N GLY A 574 -27.23 -17.37 -6.20
CA GLY A 574 -26.87 -18.30 -5.16
C GLY A 574 -26.40 -17.65 -3.85
N SER A 575 -26.46 -18.40 -2.76
CA SER A 575 -26.21 -17.90 -1.40
C SER A 575 -24.81 -17.30 -1.21
N GLN A 576 -23.80 -17.73 -1.96
CA GLN A 576 -22.44 -17.17 -1.92
C GLN A 576 -22.36 -15.72 -2.43
N ASN A 577 -23.37 -15.25 -3.18
CA ASN A 577 -23.45 -13.91 -3.73
C ASN A 577 -24.62 -13.10 -3.16
N SER A 578 -25.29 -13.57 -2.10
CA SER A 578 -26.55 -12.99 -1.60
C SER A 578 -26.38 -11.71 -0.77
N LEU A 579 -25.19 -11.41 -0.26
CA LEU A 579 -24.96 -10.25 0.59
C LEU A 579 -24.83 -8.97 -0.24
N ALA A 580 -25.80 -8.10 -0.15
CA ALA A 580 -25.80 -6.76 -0.78
C ALA A 580 -25.49 -5.65 0.23
N LEU A 581 -25.20 -4.46 -0.26
CA LEU A 581 -24.99 -3.28 0.57
C LEU A 581 -26.32 -2.75 1.13
N SER A 582 -26.30 -2.31 2.37
CA SER A 582 -27.38 -1.51 2.95
C SER A 582 -27.22 -0.04 2.54
N PRO A 583 -28.30 0.69 2.25
CA PRO A 583 -28.22 2.12 1.92
C PRO A 583 -27.62 3.01 3.02
N ALA A 584 -27.71 2.60 4.29
CA ALA A 584 -27.20 3.37 5.41
C ALA A 584 -25.70 3.06 5.63
N LEU A 585 -24.83 3.72 4.88
CA LEU A 585 -23.39 3.48 4.88
C LEU A 585 -22.56 4.72 5.11
N SER A 586 -21.41 4.56 5.79
CA SER A 586 -20.24 5.40 5.59
C SER A 586 -19.05 4.52 5.21
N TRP A 587 -18.44 4.80 4.07
CA TRP A 587 -17.28 4.07 3.57
C TRP A 587 -15.97 4.60 4.14
N PRO A 588 -15.06 3.73 4.55
CA PRO A 588 -15.21 2.28 4.75
C PRO A 588 -15.68 1.92 6.18
N ALA A 589 -15.88 2.91 7.06
CA ALA A 589 -15.91 2.70 8.51
C ALA A 589 -17.16 1.98 9.04
N GLN A 590 -18.33 2.16 8.43
CA GLN A 590 -19.60 1.62 8.94
C GLN A 590 -20.42 0.98 7.83
N MET A 591 -19.94 -0.14 7.32
CA MET A 591 -20.65 -0.89 6.28
C MET A 591 -21.64 -1.87 6.89
N LYS A 592 -22.85 -1.90 6.36
CA LYS A 592 -23.87 -2.89 6.70
C LYS A 592 -24.24 -3.69 5.46
N PHE A 593 -24.55 -4.94 5.66
CA PHE A 593 -24.90 -5.87 4.61
C PHE A 593 -26.29 -6.46 4.87
N LEU A 594 -27.01 -6.71 3.80
CA LEU A 594 -28.35 -7.28 3.81
C LEU A 594 -28.38 -8.45 2.84
N GLU A 595 -28.94 -9.58 3.26
CA GLU A 595 -29.13 -10.69 2.35
C GLU A 595 -30.21 -10.37 1.32
N GLN A 596 -29.99 -10.68 0.07
CA GLN A 596 -31.01 -10.67 -0.99
C GLN A 596 -32.11 -11.68 -0.65
N GLU A 597 -33.36 -11.36 -0.99
CA GLU A 597 -34.48 -12.25 -0.75
C GLU A 597 -34.54 -13.36 -1.80
N ALA A 598 -34.75 -14.60 -1.37
CA ALA A 598 -34.91 -15.71 -2.29
C ALA A 598 -36.01 -15.44 -3.34
N GLY A 599 -35.65 -15.48 -4.60
CA GLY A 599 -36.55 -15.19 -5.72
C GLY A 599 -36.91 -13.72 -5.94
N ARG A 600 -36.30 -12.78 -5.20
CA ARG A 600 -36.53 -11.32 -5.35
C ARG A 600 -35.22 -10.54 -5.14
N TRP A 601 -34.24 -10.76 -5.96
CA TRP A 601 -32.99 -10.04 -5.90
C TRP A 601 -33.12 -8.64 -6.49
N ASP A 602 -32.42 -7.68 -5.90
CA ASP A 602 -32.33 -6.33 -6.43
C ASP A 602 -31.17 -6.22 -7.43
N ILE A 603 -31.35 -5.37 -8.42
CA ILE A 603 -30.32 -5.03 -9.40
C ILE A 603 -29.44 -3.91 -8.85
N GLY A 604 -28.12 -4.01 -8.97
CA GLY A 604 -27.15 -3.05 -8.44
C GLY A 604 -26.55 -3.47 -7.10
N ALA A 605 -25.72 -2.60 -6.54
CA ALA A 605 -24.94 -2.90 -5.34
C ALA A 605 -25.75 -2.88 -4.04
N PHE A 606 -26.84 -2.15 -4.02
CA PHE A 606 -27.68 -1.96 -2.82
C PHE A 606 -28.91 -2.84 -2.83
N ARG A 607 -29.24 -3.36 -1.66
CA ARG A 607 -30.56 -3.93 -1.42
C ARG A 607 -31.52 -2.84 -0.94
N HIS A 608 -32.71 -2.78 -1.55
CA HIS A 608 -33.80 -1.94 -1.06
C HIS A 608 -34.28 -2.42 0.32
N VAL A 609 -34.51 -1.46 1.21
CA VAL A 609 -35.11 -1.71 2.53
C VAL A 609 -36.51 -1.11 2.50
N PRO A 610 -37.59 -1.91 2.67
CA PRO A 610 -38.98 -1.43 2.66
C PRO A 610 -39.28 -0.36 3.72
#